data_ea3eb09d63e7c320705ebf8154636b7a
#
_entry.id   ea3eb09d63e7c320705ebf8154636b7a
#
_cell.length_a   1.000
_cell.length_b   1.000
_cell.length_c   1.000
_cell.angle_alpha   90.00
_cell.angle_beta   90.00
_cell.angle_gamma   90.00
#
_symmetry.space_group_name_H-M   'P 1'
#
loop_
_entity.id
_entity.type
_entity.pdbx_description
1 polymer ?
#
loop_
_entity_poly.entity_id
_entity_poly.type
_entity_poly.pdbx_seq_one_letter_code
_entity_poly.pdbx_strand_id
1 'polypeptide(L)'
;RDIAIVNNLKDIPINFVTGSGAAKILEKLEFKVNDAYNPPSFSVKEGILNNQTKWLWNYYQYYKNCKNISEKILKKNNSDLIISDEDFASLTVAQNLEIPNILITDVLETKFTKGIASFIERKMNKSMMNIIKNCDVVIIPEEGDDQDNIKRVGPIVRKINYSREELREKFSLNKITVLISIGGTDAGLFLIDKAIKAILKINQNIEILVVSGPAVNKKFLNVKNLGFVDNLHELIFASDLI
;
A
#
# COMPACT_ATOMS: atom_id res chain seq x y z
N ARG A 1 -2.97 -5.12 3.73
CA ARG A 1 -4.27 -5.72 3.34
C ARG A 1 -4.11 -7.19 2.97
N ASP A 2 -3.27 -7.54 2.04
CA ASP A 2 -3.13 -8.90 1.47
C ASP A 2 -2.91 -9.97 2.53
N ILE A 3 -2.01 -9.73 3.49
CA ILE A 3 -1.76 -10.68 4.58
C ILE A 3 -3.02 -10.93 5.42
N ALA A 4 -3.84 -9.89 5.65
CA ALA A 4 -5.08 -10.02 6.40
C ALA A 4 -6.10 -10.88 5.64
N ILE A 5 -6.15 -10.75 4.32
CA ILE A 5 -7.05 -11.52 3.45
C ILE A 5 -6.60 -12.97 3.41
N VAL A 6 -5.33 -13.21 3.09
CA VAL A 6 -4.77 -14.56 2.90
C VAL A 6 -4.84 -15.40 4.17
N ASN A 7 -4.66 -14.80 5.34
CA ASN A 7 -4.81 -15.49 6.62
C ASN A 7 -6.22 -16.08 6.85
N ASN A 8 -7.21 -15.62 6.09
CA ASN A 8 -8.58 -16.13 6.12
C ASN A 8 -8.91 -17.09 4.95
N LEU A 9 -8.02 -17.23 3.98
CA LEU A 9 -8.16 -18.13 2.83
C LEU A 9 -7.39 -19.43 3.09
N LYS A 10 -7.82 -20.19 4.08
CA LYS A 10 -7.20 -21.47 4.44
C LYS A 10 -7.42 -22.50 3.32
N ASP A 11 -6.42 -23.32 3.09
CA ASP A 11 -6.43 -24.45 2.13
C ASP A 11 -6.54 -24.05 0.63
N ILE A 12 -6.39 -22.77 0.31
CA ILE A 12 -6.34 -22.31 -1.07
C ILE A 12 -4.88 -22.07 -1.47
N PRO A 13 -4.39 -22.69 -2.55
CA PRO A 13 -3.02 -22.44 -3.02
C PRO A 13 -2.90 -21.01 -3.57
N ILE A 14 -2.07 -20.19 -2.94
CA ILE A 14 -1.86 -18.79 -3.27
C ILE A 14 -0.45 -18.56 -3.78
N ASN A 15 -0.33 -17.83 -4.89
CA ASN A 15 0.93 -17.32 -5.41
C ASN A 15 0.89 -15.80 -5.44
N PHE A 16 1.82 -15.15 -4.78
CA PHE A 16 1.98 -13.71 -4.85
C PHE A 16 2.83 -13.29 -6.05
N VAL A 17 2.41 -12.23 -6.72
CA VAL A 17 3.19 -11.51 -7.72
C VAL A 17 3.30 -10.07 -7.25
N THR A 18 4.50 -9.63 -6.96
CA THR A 18 4.75 -8.28 -6.42
C THR A 18 6.18 -7.84 -6.73
N GLY A 19 6.69 -6.84 -6.04
CA GLY A 19 8.07 -6.40 -6.24
C GLY A 19 8.76 -5.91 -4.98
N SER A 20 10.07 -6.02 -5.01
CA SER A 20 11.01 -5.38 -4.07
C SER A 20 10.71 -5.58 -2.59
N GLY A 21 10.29 -4.51 -1.90
CA GLY A 21 10.10 -4.52 -0.45
C GLY A 21 8.97 -5.42 0.03
N ALA A 22 7.87 -5.48 -0.71
CA ALA A 22 6.72 -6.32 -0.37
C ALA A 22 7.06 -7.82 -0.54
N ALA A 23 7.82 -8.17 -1.58
CA ALA A 23 8.28 -9.54 -1.80
C ALA A 23 9.05 -10.07 -0.57
N LYS A 24 10.02 -9.32 -0.08
CA LYS A 24 10.82 -9.71 1.10
C LYS A 24 10.00 -9.94 2.37
N ILE A 25 8.91 -9.18 2.54
CA ILE A 25 8.01 -9.32 3.70
C ILE A 25 7.21 -10.63 3.57
N LEU A 26 6.67 -10.89 2.38
CA LEU A 26 5.87 -12.08 2.11
C LEU A 26 6.73 -13.36 2.17
N GLU A 27 7.96 -13.31 1.66
CA GLU A 27 8.93 -14.41 1.76
C GLU A 27 9.28 -14.76 3.22
N LYS A 28 9.47 -13.75 4.08
CA LYS A 28 9.66 -13.96 5.53
C LYS A 28 8.47 -14.64 6.21
N LEU A 29 7.27 -14.50 5.65
CA LEU A 29 6.05 -15.15 6.11
C LEU A 29 5.79 -16.49 5.40
N GLU A 30 6.81 -17.02 4.72
CA GLU A 30 6.81 -18.31 4.03
C GLU A 30 5.80 -18.43 2.87
N PHE A 31 5.34 -17.30 2.32
CA PHE A 31 4.51 -17.31 1.14
C PHE A 31 5.32 -17.55 -0.14
N LYS A 32 4.71 -18.21 -1.12
CA LYS A 32 5.27 -18.32 -2.47
C LYS A 32 5.14 -17.01 -3.20
N VAL A 33 6.27 -16.38 -3.54
CA VAL A 33 6.34 -15.04 -4.12
C VAL A 33 7.09 -15.04 -5.45
N ASN A 34 6.55 -14.33 -6.42
CA ASN A 34 7.26 -13.92 -7.63
C ASN A 34 7.64 -12.44 -7.48
N ASP A 35 8.89 -12.16 -7.14
CA ASP A 35 9.46 -10.78 -7.13
C ASP A 35 9.76 -10.36 -8.56
N ALA A 36 8.74 -9.84 -9.24
CA ALA A 36 8.78 -9.58 -10.68
C ALA A 36 8.60 -8.10 -11.05
N TYR A 37 8.08 -7.28 -10.12
CA TYR A 37 7.73 -5.91 -10.39
C TYR A 37 8.78 -4.93 -9.86
N ASN A 38 9.20 -4.00 -10.72
CA ASN A 38 10.16 -2.97 -10.37
C ASN A 38 9.60 -1.57 -10.70
N PRO A 39 8.79 -0.98 -9.82
CA PRO A 39 8.13 0.30 -10.07
C PRO A 39 9.14 1.45 -10.19
N PRO A 40 8.86 2.46 -11.04
CA PRO A 40 9.70 3.64 -11.14
C PRO A 40 9.71 4.40 -9.81
N SER A 41 10.87 4.96 -9.46
CA SER A 41 11.02 5.76 -8.25
C SER A 41 10.06 6.95 -8.23
N PHE A 42 9.43 7.17 -7.08
CA PHE A 42 8.49 8.25 -6.84
C PHE A 42 9.21 9.39 -6.10
N SER A 43 9.77 10.35 -6.86
CA SER A 43 10.49 11.49 -6.29
C SER A 43 9.55 12.67 -6.03
N VAL A 44 9.41 13.04 -4.76
CA VAL A 44 8.53 14.13 -4.31
C VAL A 44 9.34 15.21 -3.61
N LYS A 45 9.03 16.47 -3.91
CA LYS A 45 9.56 17.63 -3.18
C LYS A 45 8.39 18.40 -2.58
N GLU A 46 8.35 18.52 -1.26
CA GLU A 46 7.29 19.22 -0.50
C GLU A 46 5.85 18.77 -0.87
N GLY A 47 5.66 17.48 -1.10
CA GLY A 47 4.36 16.92 -1.47
C GLY A 47 4.02 17.01 -2.96
N ILE A 48 4.91 17.54 -3.81
CA ILE A 48 4.69 17.67 -5.25
C ILE A 48 5.59 16.70 -5.99
N LEU A 49 5.01 15.91 -6.89
CA LEU A 49 5.74 14.98 -7.75
C LEU A 49 6.68 15.72 -8.70
N ASN A 50 7.95 15.41 -8.64
CA ASN A 50 8.97 15.98 -9.53
C ASN A 50 8.84 15.39 -10.94
N ASN A 51 9.06 16.24 -11.96
CA ASN A 51 9.06 15.82 -13.36
C ASN A 51 7.85 14.95 -13.74
N GLN A 52 6.64 15.40 -13.43
CA GLN A 52 5.38 14.66 -13.59
C GLN A 52 5.25 13.96 -14.94
N THR A 53 5.54 14.65 -16.05
CA THR A 53 5.41 14.09 -17.41
C THR A 53 6.37 12.91 -17.65
N LYS A 54 7.63 13.05 -17.21
CA LYS A 54 8.63 11.98 -17.30
C LYS A 54 8.24 10.79 -16.43
N TRP A 55 7.73 11.06 -15.22
CA TRP A 55 7.28 10.01 -14.31
C TRP A 55 6.10 9.24 -14.90
N LEU A 56 5.09 9.94 -15.44
CA LEU A 56 3.93 9.31 -16.12
C LEU A 56 4.36 8.46 -17.31
N TRP A 57 5.34 8.91 -18.09
CA TRP A 57 5.89 8.11 -19.18
C TRP A 57 6.58 6.84 -18.69
N ASN A 58 7.43 6.95 -17.67
CA ASN A 58 8.10 5.81 -17.05
C ASN A 58 7.08 4.83 -16.45
N TYR A 59 6.03 5.35 -15.81
CA TYR A 59 4.95 4.54 -15.25
C TYR A 59 4.18 3.80 -16.35
N TYR A 60 3.92 4.44 -17.48
CA TYR A 60 3.29 3.78 -18.62
C TYR A 60 4.14 2.64 -19.19
N GLN A 61 5.46 2.82 -19.30
CA GLN A 61 6.37 1.74 -19.71
C GLN A 61 6.41 0.61 -18.68
N TYR A 62 6.45 0.95 -17.41
CA TYR A 62 6.34 0.00 -16.32
C TYR A 62 5.04 -0.82 -16.40
N TYR A 63 3.89 -0.16 -16.55
CA TYR A 63 2.60 -0.80 -16.73
C TYR A 63 2.61 -1.81 -17.89
N LYS A 64 3.16 -1.44 -19.04
CA LYS A 64 3.30 -2.35 -20.18
C LYS A 64 4.16 -3.58 -19.85
N ASN A 65 5.26 -3.36 -19.15
CA ASN A 65 6.15 -4.45 -18.73
C ASN A 65 5.44 -5.38 -17.74
N CYS A 66 4.72 -4.83 -16.77
CA CYS A 66 3.93 -5.62 -15.83
C CYS A 66 2.87 -6.47 -16.54
N LYS A 67 2.19 -5.93 -17.55
CA LYS A 67 1.26 -6.74 -18.38
C LYS A 67 1.95 -7.95 -19.02
N ASN A 68 3.12 -7.76 -19.62
CA ASN A 68 3.87 -8.85 -20.26
C ASN A 68 4.32 -9.91 -19.22
N ILE A 69 4.71 -9.47 -18.02
CA ILE A 69 5.10 -10.36 -16.93
C ILE A 69 3.86 -11.14 -16.44
N SER A 70 2.76 -10.43 -16.16
CA SER A 70 1.51 -11.04 -15.70
C SER A 70 0.99 -12.07 -16.71
N GLU A 71 1.01 -11.77 -18.00
CA GLU A 71 0.56 -12.69 -19.04
C GLU A 71 1.35 -14.01 -19.03
N LYS A 72 2.67 -13.92 -18.91
CA LYS A 72 3.54 -15.10 -18.80
C LYS A 72 3.24 -15.93 -17.55
N ILE A 73 3.04 -15.26 -16.42
CA ILE A 73 2.78 -15.92 -15.13
C ILE A 73 1.40 -16.58 -15.15
N LEU A 74 0.35 -15.88 -15.60
CA LEU A 74 -1.01 -16.39 -15.61
C LEU A 74 -1.16 -17.59 -16.57
N LYS A 75 -0.60 -17.50 -17.76
CA LYS A 75 -0.58 -18.63 -18.72
C LYS A 75 0.19 -19.84 -18.19
N LYS A 76 1.28 -19.62 -17.42
CA LYS A 76 2.09 -20.70 -16.85
C LYS A 76 1.40 -21.38 -15.66
N ASN A 77 0.73 -20.61 -14.80
CA ASN A 77 0.20 -21.12 -13.55
C ASN A 77 -1.22 -21.66 -13.65
N ASN A 78 -1.91 -21.44 -14.76
CA ASN A 78 -3.31 -21.83 -14.96
C ASN A 78 -4.20 -21.37 -13.78
N SER A 79 -4.16 -20.08 -13.50
CA SER A 79 -4.83 -19.50 -12.31
C SER A 79 -6.34 -19.45 -12.51
N ASP A 80 -7.10 -19.85 -11.47
CA ASP A 80 -8.57 -19.88 -11.50
C ASP A 80 -9.19 -18.53 -11.09
N LEU A 81 -8.45 -17.71 -10.33
CA LEU A 81 -8.90 -16.40 -9.84
C LEU A 81 -7.69 -15.48 -9.66
N ILE A 82 -7.89 -14.22 -9.99
CA ILE A 82 -6.94 -13.13 -9.71
C ILE A 82 -7.53 -12.19 -8.66
N ILE A 83 -6.78 -11.97 -7.58
CA ILE A 83 -7.06 -10.91 -6.62
C ILE A 83 -5.95 -9.88 -6.75
N SER A 84 -6.31 -8.66 -7.12
CA SER A 84 -5.39 -7.56 -7.34
C SER A 84 -5.55 -6.49 -6.27
N ASP A 85 -4.48 -6.12 -5.59
CA ASP A 85 -4.41 -4.93 -4.75
C ASP A 85 -3.73 -3.81 -5.56
N GLU A 86 -4.55 -3.01 -6.25
CA GLU A 86 -4.16 -1.88 -7.11
C GLU A 86 -3.26 -2.21 -8.32
N ASP A 87 -3.09 -3.48 -8.68
CA ASP A 87 -2.36 -3.87 -9.90
C ASP A 87 -3.28 -3.96 -11.12
N PHE A 88 -3.51 -2.83 -11.77
CA PHE A 88 -4.32 -2.75 -12.98
C PHE A 88 -3.71 -3.46 -14.20
N ALA A 89 -2.41 -3.78 -14.16
CA ALA A 89 -1.76 -4.50 -15.25
C ALA A 89 -2.17 -5.97 -15.26
N SER A 90 -2.14 -6.64 -14.12
CA SER A 90 -2.58 -8.03 -13.99
C SER A 90 -4.07 -8.18 -14.28
N LEU A 91 -4.91 -7.22 -13.82
CA LEU A 91 -6.35 -7.21 -14.13
C LEU A 91 -6.62 -7.10 -15.62
N THR A 92 -5.90 -6.22 -16.34
CA THR A 92 -6.06 -6.11 -17.80
C THR A 92 -5.76 -7.45 -18.48
N VAL A 93 -4.77 -8.17 -18.01
CA VAL A 93 -4.42 -9.49 -18.57
C VAL A 93 -5.45 -10.53 -18.19
N ALA A 94 -5.91 -10.56 -16.94
CA ALA A 94 -6.94 -11.47 -16.46
C ALA A 94 -8.24 -11.32 -17.28
N GLN A 95 -8.68 -10.08 -17.50
CA GLN A 95 -9.86 -9.78 -18.32
C GLN A 95 -9.70 -10.24 -19.78
N ASN A 96 -8.50 -10.06 -20.38
CA ASN A 96 -8.22 -10.54 -21.74
C ASN A 96 -8.16 -12.08 -21.84
N LEU A 97 -7.83 -12.76 -20.77
CA LEU A 97 -7.76 -14.23 -20.68
C LEU A 97 -9.06 -14.85 -20.12
N GLU A 98 -10.07 -14.03 -19.87
CA GLU A 98 -11.36 -14.43 -19.28
C GLU A 98 -11.21 -15.14 -17.93
N ILE A 99 -10.17 -14.77 -17.16
CA ILE A 99 -9.94 -15.27 -15.80
C ILE A 99 -10.76 -14.41 -14.82
N PRO A 100 -11.56 -15.02 -13.92
CA PRO A 100 -12.27 -14.32 -12.85
C PRO A 100 -11.34 -13.42 -12.06
N ASN A 101 -11.79 -12.18 -11.74
CA ASN A 101 -10.91 -11.20 -11.14
C ASN A 101 -11.59 -10.28 -10.13
N ILE A 102 -10.87 -10.01 -9.05
CA ILE A 102 -11.27 -9.12 -7.96
C ILE A 102 -10.24 -8.00 -7.87
N LEU A 103 -10.71 -6.77 -7.86
CA LEU A 103 -9.89 -5.59 -7.55
C LEU A 103 -10.12 -5.17 -6.11
N ILE A 104 -9.05 -4.92 -5.36
CA ILE A 104 -9.09 -4.22 -4.08
C ILE A 104 -8.43 -2.87 -4.30
N THR A 105 -9.14 -1.77 -4.04
CA THR A 105 -8.62 -0.42 -4.23
C THR A 105 -9.32 0.58 -3.32
N ASP A 106 -8.59 1.60 -2.90
CA ASP A 106 -9.10 2.80 -2.24
C ASP A 106 -9.09 4.02 -3.18
N VAL A 107 -8.63 3.84 -4.43
CA VAL A 107 -8.52 4.92 -5.42
C VAL A 107 -9.28 4.57 -6.70
N LEU A 108 -10.38 5.27 -6.97
CA LEU A 108 -11.13 5.15 -8.22
C LEU A 108 -10.66 6.17 -9.28
N GLU A 109 -10.10 7.28 -8.88
CA GLU A 109 -9.57 8.33 -9.77
C GLU A 109 -8.38 9.04 -9.12
N THR A 110 -7.34 9.33 -9.91
CA THR A 110 -6.17 10.09 -9.44
C THR A 110 -6.24 11.56 -9.83
N LYS A 111 -5.70 12.46 -8.99
CA LYS A 111 -5.64 13.92 -9.21
C LYS A 111 -4.35 14.50 -8.64
N PHE A 112 -3.20 14.07 -9.15
CA PHE A 112 -1.90 14.49 -8.62
C PHE A 112 -1.06 15.32 -9.59
N THR A 113 -1.53 15.52 -10.84
CA THR A 113 -0.79 16.27 -11.84
C THR A 113 -1.46 17.62 -12.20
N LYS A 114 -0.68 18.52 -12.82
CA LYS A 114 -1.14 19.83 -13.26
C LYS A 114 -0.70 20.10 -14.71
N GLY A 115 -1.36 21.04 -15.38
CA GLY A 115 -1.03 21.47 -16.74
C GLY A 115 -1.18 20.34 -17.76
N ILE A 116 -0.20 20.20 -18.66
CA ILE A 116 -0.23 19.19 -19.75
C ILE A 116 -0.28 17.76 -19.18
N ALA A 117 0.39 17.51 -18.05
CA ALA A 117 0.38 16.21 -17.40
C ALA A 117 -1.03 15.79 -16.96
N SER A 118 -1.91 16.72 -16.60
CA SER A 118 -3.30 16.40 -16.22
C SER A 118 -4.14 15.84 -17.36
N PHE A 119 -3.79 16.18 -18.61
CA PHE A 119 -4.45 15.57 -19.77
C PHE A 119 -4.07 14.09 -19.94
N ILE A 120 -2.81 13.75 -19.68
CA ILE A 120 -2.33 12.37 -19.69
C ILE A 120 -2.98 11.60 -18.56
N GLU A 121 -2.99 12.17 -17.35
CA GLU A 121 -3.62 11.58 -16.17
C GLU A 121 -5.10 11.28 -16.40
N ARG A 122 -5.87 12.19 -17.01
CA ARG A 122 -7.28 11.94 -17.37
C ARG A 122 -7.47 10.75 -18.32
N LYS A 123 -6.56 10.57 -19.28
CA LYS A 123 -6.59 9.38 -20.15
C LYS A 123 -6.29 8.10 -19.38
N MET A 124 -5.35 8.15 -18.47
CA MET A 124 -5.04 7.01 -17.58
C MET A 124 -6.23 6.68 -16.68
N ASN A 125 -6.86 7.68 -16.06
CA ASN A 125 -8.07 7.52 -15.24
C ASN A 125 -9.21 6.89 -16.05
N LYS A 126 -9.42 7.32 -17.30
CA LYS A 126 -10.43 6.70 -18.18
C LYS A 126 -10.14 5.22 -18.45
N SER A 127 -8.87 4.87 -18.66
CA SER A 127 -8.46 3.48 -18.85
C SER A 127 -8.65 2.67 -17.57
N MET A 128 -8.23 3.22 -16.42
CA MET A 128 -8.40 2.62 -15.10
C MET A 128 -9.89 2.36 -14.80
N MET A 129 -10.76 3.35 -15.02
CA MET A 129 -12.19 3.21 -14.82
C MET A 129 -12.80 2.13 -15.71
N ASN A 130 -12.31 1.96 -16.93
CA ASN A 130 -12.74 0.87 -17.82
C ASN A 130 -12.37 -0.50 -17.25
N ILE A 131 -11.16 -0.65 -16.70
CA ILE A 131 -10.71 -1.89 -16.04
C ILE A 131 -11.60 -2.17 -14.82
N ILE A 132 -11.85 -1.16 -13.97
CA ILE A 132 -12.72 -1.26 -12.79
C ILE A 132 -14.11 -1.78 -13.15
N LYS A 133 -14.73 -1.21 -14.19
CA LYS A 133 -16.07 -1.63 -14.65
C LYS A 133 -16.13 -3.07 -15.14
N ASN A 134 -15.02 -3.60 -15.66
CA ASN A 134 -14.92 -4.96 -16.18
C ASN A 134 -14.43 -5.98 -15.13
N CYS A 135 -14.20 -5.56 -13.89
CA CYS A 135 -13.93 -6.50 -12.80
C CYS A 135 -15.22 -7.21 -12.39
N ASP A 136 -15.12 -8.49 -12.04
CA ASP A 136 -16.27 -9.24 -11.49
C ASP A 136 -16.69 -8.66 -10.14
N VAL A 137 -15.72 -8.29 -9.30
CA VAL A 137 -15.93 -7.63 -8.01
C VAL A 137 -14.86 -6.58 -7.78
N VAL A 138 -15.26 -5.43 -7.26
CA VAL A 138 -14.36 -4.37 -6.77
C VAL A 138 -14.60 -4.20 -5.28
N ILE A 139 -13.59 -4.36 -4.47
CA ILE A 139 -13.64 -4.20 -3.02
C ILE A 139 -13.01 -2.85 -2.65
N ILE A 140 -13.79 -1.99 -2.01
CA ILE A 140 -13.31 -0.74 -1.43
C ILE A 140 -13.27 -0.90 0.10
N PRO A 141 -12.09 -0.78 0.75
CA PRO A 141 -11.94 -0.97 2.19
C PRO A 141 -12.37 0.27 3.00
N GLU A 142 -13.55 0.78 2.70
CA GLU A 142 -14.20 1.93 3.35
C GLU A 142 -15.65 1.59 3.70
N GLU A 143 -16.20 2.31 4.67
CA GLU A 143 -17.63 2.26 4.97
C GLU A 143 -18.45 2.92 3.87
N GLY A 144 -19.64 2.42 3.60
CA GLY A 144 -20.57 3.01 2.62
C GLY A 144 -21.46 1.96 1.95
N ASP A 145 -22.29 2.43 1.03
CA ASP A 145 -23.22 1.57 0.30
C ASP A 145 -22.56 0.90 -0.90
N ASP A 146 -22.96 -0.32 -1.16
CA ASP A 146 -22.58 -1.07 -2.36
C ASP A 146 -23.18 -0.43 -3.61
N GLN A 147 -22.44 -0.47 -4.72
CA GLN A 147 -22.93 0.03 -6.00
C GLN A 147 -22.41 -0.85 -7.15
N ASP A 148 -23.29 -1.38 -7.98
CA ASP A 148 -22.96 -2.26 -9.11
C ASP A 148 -22.03 -3.42 -8.68
N ASN A 149 -20.85 -3.52 -9.30
CA ASN A 149 -19.82 -4.51 -8.94
C ASN A 149 -18.91 -4.06 -7.78
N ILE A 150 -19.15 -2.86 -7.20
CA ILE A 150 -18.36 -2.30 -6.10
C ILE A 150 -18.98 -2.71 -4.76
N LYS A 151 -18.16 -3.31 -3.89
CA LYS A 151 -18.48 -3.71 -2.53
C LYS A 151 -17.68 -2.90 -1.53
N ARG A 152 -18.33 -2.26 -0.57
CA ARG A 152 -17.69 -1.53 0.54
C ARG A 152 -17.73 -2.40 1.79
N VAL A 153 -16.54 -2.72 2.30
CA VAL A 153 -16.38 -3.74 3.35
C VAL A 153 -15.85 -3.19 4.68
N GLY A 154 -15.66 -1.88 4.75
CA GLY A 154 -14.90 -1.28 5.87
C GLY A 154 -13.41 -1.61 5.84
N PRO A 155 -12.64 -1.14 6.82
CA PRO A 155 -11.19 -1.30 6.85
C PRO A 155 -10.74 -2.75 6.89
N ILE A 156 -9.87 -3.16 5.97
CA ILE A 156 -9.24 -4.49 5.96
C ILE A 156 -7.97 -4.41 6.82
N VAL A 157 -8.02 -4.99 8.01
CA VAL A 157 -6.95 -4.93 9.01
C VAL A 157 -6.50 -6.30 9.48
N ARG A 158 -5.24 -6.41 9.92
CA ARG A 158 -4.74 -7.63 10.56
C ARG A 158 -5.41 -7.81 11.91
N LYS A 159 -5.72 -9.06 12.26
CA LYS A 159 -6.23 -9.39 13.58
C LYS A 159 -5.18 -9.07 14.65
N ILE A 160 -5.61 -8.43 15.73
CA ILE A 160 -4.82 -8.19 16.93
C ILE A 160 -5.31 -9.17 17.99
N ASN A 161 -4.38 -9.94 18.57
CA ASN A 161 -4.70 -11.01 19.54
C ASN A 161 -4.39 -10.58 20.99
N TYR A 162 -3.96 -9.36 21.19
CA TYR A 162 -3.56 -8.80 22.48
C TYR A 162 -4.44 -7.62 22.84
N SER A 163 -4.67 -7.39 24.13
CA SER A 163 -5.26 -6.14 24.61
C SER A 163 -4.31 -4.96 24.38
N ARG A 164 -4.85 -3.76 24.44
CA ARG A 164 -4.03 -2.53 24.32
C ARG A 164 -3.01 -2.43 25.43
N GLU A 165 -3.40 -2.82 26.65
CA GLU A 165 -2.57 -2.81 27.86
C GLU A 165 -1.37 -3.77 27.72
N GLU A 166 -1.60 -5.02 27.27
CA GLU A 166 -0.54 -5.98 26.99
C GLU A 166 0.44 -5.50 25.94
N LEU A 167 -0.05 -4.84 24.87
CA LEU A 167 0.81 -4.28 23.85
C LEU A 167 1.60 -3.05 24.36
N ARG A 168 1.00 -2.20 25.18
CA ARG A 168 1.71 -1.08 25.82
C ARG A 168 2.82 -1.58 26.71
N GLU A 169 2.59 -2.64 27.50
CA GLU A 169 3.63 -3.30 28.29
C GLU A 169 4.73 -3.89 27.40
N LYS A 170 4.35 -4.69 26.39
CA LYS A 170 5.25 -5.29 25.40
C LYS A 170 6.20 -4.26 24.76
N PHE A 171 5.69 -3.09 24.40
CA PHE A 171 6.46 -2.02 23.76
C PHE A 171 7.05 -1.00 24.76
N SER A 172 6.85 -1.19 26.06
CA SER A 172 7.30 -0.27 27.14
C SER A 172 6.79 1.16 26.94
N LEU A 173 5.50 1.32 26.61
CA LEU A 173 4.84 2.60 26.38
C LEU A 173 4.19 3.11 27.67
N ASN A 174 4.96 3.84 28.48
CA ASN A 174 4.52 4.32 29.80
C ASN A 174 3.98 5.76 29.79
N LYS A 175 4.03 6.43 28.66
CA LYS A 175 3.60 7.82 28.46
C LYS A 175 2.54 7.92 27.37
N ILE A 176 1.95 9.10 27.21
CA ILE A 176 1.18 9.42 26.00
C ILE A 176 2.10 9.22 24.82
N THR A 177 1.70 8.35 23.90
CA THR A 177 2.52 7.88 22.78
C THR A 177 1.90 8.31 21.46
N VAL A 178 2.67 9.05 20.67
CA VAL A 178 2.31 9.42 19.29
C VAL A 178 3.14 8.57 18.33
N LEU A 179 2.46 7.86 17.44
CA LEU A 179 3.10 7.09 16.37
C LEU A 179 3.07 7.90 15.08
N ILE A 180 4.24 8.10 14.47
CA ILE A 180 4.36 8.73 13.15
C ILE A 180 4.83 7.68 12.15
N SER A 181 4.02 7.42 11.13
CA SER A 181 4.37 6.53 10.02
C SER A 181 4.00 7.17 8.69
N ILE A 182 4.88 7.04 7.69
CA ILE A 182 4.70 7.63 6.34
C ILE A 182 4.58 6.58 5.24
N GLY A 183 4.43 5.31 5.61
CA GLY A 183 4.39 4.21 4.65
C GLY A 183 5.76 3.84 4.09
N GLY A 184 5.77 3.22 2.91
CA GLY A 184 6.97 2.57 2.34
C GLY A 184 7.94 3.49 1.58
N THR A 185 7.60 4.77 1.35
CA THR A 185 8.39 5.69 0.53
C THR A 185 8.95 6.85 1.33
N ASP A 186 9.90 7.60 0.77
CA ASP A 186 10.49 8.80 1.35
C ASP A 186 9.64 10.08 1.12
N ALA A 187 8.53 9.97 0.42
CA ALA A 187 7.67 11.09 0.03
C ALA A 187 7.15 11.92 1.22
N GLY A 188 6.97 11.31 2.38
CA GLY A 188 6.47 11.95 3.60
C GLY A 188 7.54 12.44 4.58
N LEU A 189 8.83 12.30 4.28
CA LEU A 189 9.91 12.65 5.22
C LEU A 189 9.83 14.08 5.78
N PHE A 190 9.41 15.03 4.96
CA PHE A 190 9.25 16.42 5.38
C PHE A 190 8.11 16.61 6.40
N LEU A 191 7.09 15.74 6.37
CA LEU A 191 5.99 15.75 7.33
C LEU A 191 6.44 15.26 8.70
N ILE A 192 7.31 14.24 8.78
CA ILE A 192 7.84 13.73 10.04
C ILE A 192 8.55 14.84 10.81
N ASP A 193 9.47 15.55 10.17
CA ASP A 193 10.21 16.67 10.82
C ASP A 193 9.25 17.77 11.32
N LYS A 194 8.20 18.07 10.55
CA LYS A 194 7.20 19.08 10.97
C LYS A 194 6.35 18.57 12.15
N ALA A 195 5.90 17.33 12.09
CA ALA A 195 5.09 16.72 13.14
C ALA A 195 5.85 16.65 14.46
N ILE A 196 7.09 16.14 14.45
CA ILE A 196 7.95 16.10 15.64
C ILE A 196 8.11 17.49 16.28
N LYS A 197 8.46 18.49 15.46
CA LYS A 197 8.60 19.88 15.94
C LYS A 197 7.32 20.44 16.54
N ALA A 198 6.17 20.13 15.98
CA ALA A 198 4.88 20.58 16.48
C ALA A 198 4.54 19.89 17.80
N ILE A 199 4.68 18.58 17.90
CA ILE A 199 4.38 17.79 19.12
C ILE A 199 5.26 18.25 20.28
N LEU A 200 6.57 18.39 20.08
CA LEU A 200 7.51 18.82 21.10
C LEU A 200 7.26 20.25 21.61
N LYS A 201 6.62 21.11 20.80
CA LYS A 201 6.18 22.44 21.24
C LYS A 201 4.95 22.39 22.15
N ILE A 202 4.08 21.40 21.97
CA ILE A 202 2.86 21.26 22.77
C ILE A 202 3.19 20.66 24.13
N ASN A 203 3.91 19.55 24.16
CA ASN A 203 4.26 18.86 25.39
C ASN A 203 5.54 18.03 25.21
N GLN A 204 6.55 18.28 26.01
CA GLN A 204 7.83 17.56 25.99
C GLN A 204 7.77 16.17 26.67
N ASN A 205 6.69 15.87 27.38
CA ASN A 205 6.51 14.57 28.06
C ASN A 205 5.76 13.53 27.21
N ILE A 206 5.59 13.79 25.91
CA ILE A 206 5.02 12.85 24.95
C ILE A 206 6.14 11.95 24.40
N GLU A 207 5.88 10.66 24.32
CA GLU A 207 6.74 9.72 23.63
C GLU A 207 6.39 9.70 22.14
N ILE A 208 7.37 9.91 21.28
CA ILE A 208 7.18 9.91 19.83
C ILE A 208 7.90 8.70 19.24
N LEU A 209 7.12 7.82 18.61
CA LEU A 209 7.62 6.68 17.84
C LEU A 209 7.62 7.05 16.35
N VAL A 210 8.74 6.81 15.68
CA VAL A 210 8.81 6.99 14.21
C VAL A 210 9.04 5.64 13.56
N VAL A 211 8.06 5.18 12.81
CA VAL A 211 8.17 4.00 11.93
C VAL A 211 8.37 4.51 10.51
N SER A 212 9.58 4.36 10.02
CA SER A 212 9.95 4.70 8.65
C SER A 212 9.95 3.46 7.78
N GLY A 213 9.53 3.62 6.52
CA GLY A 213 9.57 2.52 5.56
C GLY A 213 10.99 2.03 5.26
N PRO A 214 11.14 0.88 4.60
CA PRO A 214 12.44 0.25 4.34
C PRO A 214 13.38 1.09 3.46
N ALA A 215 12.85 2.05 2.72
CA ALA A 215 13.63 2.97 1.89
C ALA A 215 14.23 4.15 2.67
N VAL A 216 13.88 4.33 3.95
CA VAL A 216 14.25 5.51 4.74
C VAL A 216 15.35 5.18 5.74
N ASN A 217 16.54 5.73 5.52
CA ASN A 217 17.70 5.59 6.43
C ASN A 217 17.88 6.79 7.38
N LYS A 218 16.99 7.81 7.30
CA LYS A 218 17.10 9.01 8.13
C LYS A 218 16.70 8.71 9.57
N LYS A 219 17.53 9.11 10.54
CA LYS A 219 17.19 9.14 11.98
C LYS A 219 16.73 10.54 12.37
N PHE A 220 15.70 10.59 13.20
CA PHE A 220 15.13 11.83 13.74
C PHE A 220 15.59 12.02 15.19
N LEU A 221 15.80 13.27 15.60
CA LEU A 221 16.22 13.61 16.97
C LEU A 221 15.03 13.67 17.92
N ASN A 222 15.27 13.36 19.20
CA ASN A 222 14.29 13.42 20.30
C ASN A 222 13.08 12.50 20.12
N VAL A 223 13.23 11.38 19.41
CA VAL A 223 12.19 10.38 19.17
C VAL A 223 12.78 8.98 19.21
N LYS A 224 11.94 7.97 19.42
CA LYS A 224 12.31 6.57 19.18
C LYS A 224 12.19 6.24 17.68
N ASN A 225 13.32 6.05 17.03
CA ASN A 225 13.38 5.64 15.63
C ASN A 225 13.31 4.10 15.56
N LEU A 226 12.20 3.56 15.11
CA LEU A 226 11.97 2.11 15.03
C LEU A 226 12.38 1.53 13.67
N GLY A 227 12.57 2.39 12.64
CA GLY A 227 12.82 1.92 11.29
C GLY A 227 11.63 1.16 10.72
N PHE A 228 11.91 0.10 9.96
CA PHE A 228 10.86 -0.81 9.48
C PHE A 228 10.48 -1.81 10.58
N VAL A 229 9.19 -2.02 10.80
CA VAL A 229 8.64 -2.98 11.77
C VAL A 229 7.60 -3.89 11.10
N ASP A 230 7.60 -5.17 11.45
CA ASP A 230 6.64 -6.15 10.91
C ASP A 230 5.27 -6.07 11.59
N ASN A 231 5.22 -5.52 12.79
CA ASN A 231 4.04 -5.44 13.67
C ASN A 231 3.48 -4.01 13.82
N LEU A 232 3.55 -3.20 12.78
CA LEU A 232 3.05 -1.83 12.78
C LEU A 232 1.59 -1.73 13.26
N HIS A 233 0.72 -2.69 12.90
CA HIS A 233 -0.68 -2.73 13.33
C HIS A 233 -0.84 -2.83 14.84
N GLU A 234 0.03 -3.57 15.54
CA GLU A 234 0.06 -3.64 17.01
C GLU A 234 0.52 -2.31 17.63
N LEU A 235 1.53 -1.66 17.03
CA LEU A 235 1.99 -0.33 17.47
C LEU A 235 0.92 0.74 17.26
N ILE A 236 0.18 0.69 16.15
CA ILE A 236 -0.97 1.55 15.89
C ILE A 236 -2.00 1.41 17.02
N PHE A 237 -2.37 0.17 17.37
CA PHE A 237 -3.37 -0.10 18.39
C PHE A 237 -2.90 0.30 19.81
N ALA A 238 -1.61 0.15 20.11
CA ALA A 238 -1.01 0.52 21.40
C ALA A 238 -0.83 2.03 21.60
N SER A 239 -0.78 2.82 20.51
CA SER A 239 -0.54 4.25 20.54
C SER A 239 -1.78 5.06 20.91
N ASP A 240 -1.59 6.28 21.39
CA ASP A 240 -2.70 7.19 21.75
C ASP A 240 -3.10 8.08 20.56
N LEU A 241 -2.17 8.35 19.64
CA LEU A 241 -2.38 9.14 18.43
C LEU A 241 -1.49 8.61 17.30
N ILE A 242 -1.99 8.73 16.06
CA ILE A 242 -1.29 8.37 14.83
C ILE A 242 -1.26 9.58 13.90
#